data_f9db3c284147ef9e783ca483cf8d7b79
#
_entry.id   f9db3c284147ef9e783ca483cf8d7b79
#
_cell.length_a   1.000
_cell.length_b   1.000
_cell.length_c   1.000
_cell.angle_alpha   90.00
_cell.angle_beta   90.00
_cell.angle_gamma   90.00
#
_symmetry.space_group_name_H-M   'P 1'
#
loop_
_entity.id
_entity.type
_entity.pdbx_description
1 polymer ?
#
loop_
_entity_poly.entity_id
_entity_poly.type
_entity_poly.pdbx_seq_one_letter_code
_entity_poly.pdbx_strand_id
1 'polypeptide(L)'
;AHVDGALLAFAPICGAEGINFLAAFISGCAAFLLLERKNLKGIALASAGLLVVFSLAFALADIRWSEPYKTLSVRLVQGGIAQDEKFSPMGSLTSFERYVRLMNEKPAPENGLIVLPETIFPIPLQQLKPEIWKKFTHVTDGKAALMFGGFLRGEDGYRNTAVLVEHEKIVQSYTKKHLVPFGEYVPAGFRWFIDMLQIPMGDLMQGSADQKTFEID
;
A
#
# COMPACT_ATOMS: atom_id res chain seq x y z
N ALA A 1 2.26 -3.91 -13.48
CA ALA A 1 0.85 -4.27 -13.42
C ALA A 1 0.15 -3.77 -14.68
N HIS A 2 -0.62 -4.63 -15.30
CA HIS A 2 -1.34 -4.31 -16.55
C HIS A 2 -2.68 -3.68 -16.21
N VAL A 3 -2.71 -2.35 -16.08
CA VAL A 3 -3.90 -1.59 -15.66
C VAL A 3 -4.85 -1.22 -16.80
N ASP A 4 -4.43 -1.41 -18.08
CA ASP A 4 -5.20 -0.95 -19.24
C ASP A 4 -5.50 -2.08 -20.24
N GLY A 5 -5.38 -3.35 -19.84
CA GLY A 5 -5.58 -4.50 -20.71
C GLY A 5 -6.79 -5.35 -20.35
N ALA A 6 -7.18 -6.26 -21.25
CA ALA A 6 -8.29 -7.19 -21.02
C ALA A 6 -8.15 -8.04 -19.74
N LEU A 7 -6.93 -8.26 -19.26
CA LEU A 7 -6.66 -9.01 -18.03
C LEU A 7 -7.11 -8.27 -16.76
N LEU A 8 -7.38 -6.96 -16.84
CA LEU A 8 -7.91 -6.19 -15.69
C LEU A 8 -9.25 -6.77 -15.19
N ALA A 9 -10.03 -7.37 -16.07
CA ALA A 9 -11.30 -8.00 -15.70
C ALA A 9 -11.15 -9.11 -14.64
N PHE A 10 -9.97 -9.71 -14.51
CA PHE A 10 -9.67 -10.72 -13.49
C PHE A 10 -9.21 -10.13 -12.15
N ALA A 11 -8.86 -8.85 -12.08
CA ALA A 11 -8.34 -8.22 -10.87
C ALA A 11 -9.21 -8.44 -9.62
N PRO A 12 -10.54 -8.28 -9.69
CA PRO A 12 -11.42 -8.49 -8.53
C PRO A 12 -11.46 -9.95 -8.03
N ILE A 13 -11.10 -10.92 -8.88
CA ILE A 13 -11.16 -12.36 -8.58
C ILE A 13 -9.83 -12.87 -8.05
N CYS A 14 -8.72 -12.54 -8.70
CA CYS A 14 -7.41 -13.15 -8.41
C CYS A 14 -6.29 -12.13 -8.12
N GLY A 15 -6.60 -10.84 -8.03
CA GLY A 15 -5.63 -9.80 -7.71
C GLY A 15 -4.51 -9.63 -8.74
N ALA A 16 -3.46 -8.89 -8.35
CA ALA A 16 -2.34 -8.58 -9.22
C ALA A 16 -1.51 -9.83 -9.58
N GLU A 17 -1.34 -10.76 -8.64
CA GLU A 17 -0.59 -12.00 -8.83
C GLU A 17 -1.25 -12.92 -9.84
N GLY A 18 -2.59 -13.04 -9.78
CA GLY A 18 -3.36 -13.79 -10.78
C GLY A 18 -3.24 -13.18 -12.18
N ILE A 19 -3.25 -11.86 -12.29
CA ILE A 19 -3.01 -11.17 -13.57
C ILE A 19 -1.61 -11.46 -14.10
N ASN A 20 -0.57 -11.43 -13.25
CA ASN A 20 0.80 -11.75 -13.64
C ASN A 20 0.91 -13.19 -14.12
N PHE A 21 0.26 -14.14 -13.43
CA PHE A 21 0.19 -15.53 -13.86
C PHE A 21 -0.48 -15.69 -15.23
N LEU A 22 -1.62 -15.03 -15.45
CA LEU A 22 -2.32 -15.06 -16.74
C LEU A 22 -1.48 -14.44 -17.86
N ALA A 23 -0.76 -13.36 -17.59
CA ALA A 23 0.15 -12.75 -18.56
C ALA A 23 1.30 -13.70 -18.94
N ALA A 24 1.89 -14.38 -17.96
CA ALA A 24 2.91 -15.39 -18.20
C ALA A 24 2.34 -16.59 -18.99
N PHE A 25 1.15 -17.06 -18.65
CA PHE A 25 0.45 -18.12 -19.35
C PHE A 25 0.19 -17.77 -20.84
N ILE A 26 -0.34 -16.57 -21.09
CA ILE A 26 -0.59 -16.06 -22.47
C ILE A 26 0.72 -16.01 -23.24
N SER A 27 1.78 -15.47 -22.63
CA SER A 27 3.11 -15.38 -23.26
C SER A 27 3.68 -16.76 -23.59
N GLY A 28 3.52 -17.72 -22.67
CA GLY A 28 3.93 -19.11 -22.89
C GLY A 28 3.17 -19.79 -24.02
N CYS A 29 1.84 -19.62 -24.06
CA CYS A 29 1.01 -20.13 -25.16
C CYS A 29 1.40 -19.48 -26.50
N ALA A 30 1.62 -18.18 -26.54
CA ALA A 30 2.03 -17.47 -27.76
C ALA A 30 3.40 -17.97 -28.26
N ALA A 31 4.38 -18.09 -27.36
CA ALA A 31 5.70 -18.63 -27.70
C ALA A 31 5.60 -20.07 -28.22
N PHE A 32 4.81 -20.92 -27.56
CA PHE A 32 4.58 -22.31 -28.00
C PHE A 32 3.98 -22.35 -29.41
N LEU A 33 2.96 -21.54 -29.69
CA LEU A 33 2.31 -21.49 -31.02
C LEU A 33 3.23 -20.99 -32.13
N LEU A 34 4.20 -20.11 -31.79
CA LEU A 34 5.18 -19.60 -32.76
C LEU A 34 6.29 -20.62 -33.06
N LEU A 35 6.73 -21.38 -32.05
CA LEU A 35 7.88 -22.24 -32.14
C LEU A 35 7.50 -23.67 -32.53
N GLU A 36 6.38 -24.19 -32.02
CA GLU A 36 5.99 -25.60 -32.21
C GLU A 36 4.95 -25.70 -33.34
N ARG A 37 5.37 -26.31 -34.46
CA ARG A 37 4.49 -26.41 -35.66
C ARG A 37 3.99 -27.83 -35.94
N LYS A 38 4.53 -28.83 -35.25
CA LYS A 38 4.23 -30.25 -35.52
C LYS A 38 3.31 -30.88 -34.50
N ASN A 39 3.27 -30.33 -33.29
CA ASN A 39 2.44 -30.89 -32.21
C ASN A 39 1.00 -30.33 -32.28
N LEU A 40 0.19 -30.88 -33.15
CA LEU A 40 -1.21 -30.42 -33.35
C LEU A 40 -2.05 -30.47 -32.08
N LYS A 41 -1.83 -31.46 -31.19
CA LYS A 41 -2.55 -31.51 -29.89
C LYS A 41 -2.14 -30.37 -28.97
N GLY A 42 -0.85 -30.05 -28.87
CA GLY A 42 -0.35 -28.94 -28.09
C GLY A 42 -0.82 -27.59 -28.64
N ILE A 43 -0.82 -27.41 -29.96
CA ILE A 43 -1.33 -26.20 -30.63
C ILE A 43 -2.80 -26.03 -30.31
N ALA A 44 -3.62 -27.07 -30.43
CA ALA A 44 -5.05 -26.99 -30.10
C ALA A 44 -5.28 -26.63 -28.63
N LEU A 45 -4.50 -27.24 -27.72
CA LEU A 45 -4.62 -26.95 -26.29
C LEU A 45 -4.21 -25.50 -25.94
N ALA A 46 -3.08 -25.02 -26.48
CA ALA A 46 -2.64 -23.64 -26.27
C ALA A 46 -3.64 -22.61 -26.82
N SER A 47 -4.17 -22.88 -28.04
CA SER A 47 -5.19 -22.03 -28.66
C SER A 47 -6.49 -22.02 -27.84
N ALA A 48 -6.93 -23.20 -27.36
CA ALA A 48 -8.11 -23.30 -26.50
C ALA A 48 -7.91 -22.56 -25.18
N GLY A 49 -6.72 -22.63 -24.55
CA GLY A 49 -6.38 -21.91 -23.35
C GLY A 49 -6.44 -20.39 -23.54
N LEU A 50 -5.88 -19.87 -24.63
CA LEU A 50 -6.00 -18.45 -25.00
C LEU A 50 -7.46 -18.03 -25.22
N LEU A 51 -8.21 -18.84 -25.96
CA LEU A 51 -9.64 -18.58 -26.21
C LEU A 51 -10.42 -18.49 -24.90
N VAL A 52 -10.21 -19.42 -23.98
CA VAL A 52 -10.88 -19.41 -22.67
C VAL A 52 -10.52 -18.15 -21.89
N VAL A 53 -9.24 -17.79 -21.79
CA VAL A 53 -8.81 -16.60 -21.05
C VAL A 53 -9.46 -15.34 -21.62
N PHE A 54 -9.43 -15.14 -22.95
CA PHE A 54 -9.99 -13.94 -23.57
C PHE A 54 -11.52 -13.91 -23.53
N SER A 55 -12.17 -15.08 -23.67
CA SER A 55 -13.63 -15.18 -23.54
C SER A 55 -14.09 -14.85 -22.13
N LEU A 56 -13.39 -15.35 -21.10
CA LEU A 56 -13.65 -15.01 -19.71
C LEU A 56 -13.38 -13.52 -19.44
N ALA A 57 -12.26 -12.99 -19.94
CA ALA A 57 -11.97 -11.54 -19.80
C ALA A 57 -13.10 -10.69 -20.37
N PHE A 58 -13.61 -11.04 -21.54
CA PHE A 58 -14.75 -10.36 -22.16
C PHE A 58 -16.04 -10.50 -21.34
N ALA A 59 -16.36 -11.68 -20.86
CA ALA A 59 -17.53 -11.93 -20.03
C ALA A 59 -17.49 -11.20 -18.67
N LEU A 60 -16.30 -11.01 -18.12
CA LEU A 60 -16.10 -10.33 -16.83
C LEU A 60 -15.96 -8.81 -16.93
N ALA A 61 -15.70 -8.28 -18.14
CA ALA A 61 -15.36 -6.87 -18.34
C ALA A 61 -16.45 -5.90 -17.87
N ASP A 62 -17.73 -6.26 -18.05
CA ASP A 62 -18.86 -5.42 -17.72
C ASP A 62 -19.46 -5.70 -16.33
N ILE A 63 -18.87 -6.66 -15.56
CA ILE A 63 -19.37 -6.97 -14.23
C ILE A 63 -19.02 -5.84 -13.28
N ARG A 64 -20.04 -5.23 -12.67
CA ARG A 64 -19.89 -4.26 -11.59
C ARG A 64 -19.70 -5.00 -10.26
N TRP A 65 -18.48 -5.00 -9.75
CA TRP A 65 -18.09 -5.67 -8.50
C TRP A 65 -18.40 -4.84 -7.24
N SER A 66 -18.66 -3.54 -7.42
CA SER A 66 -19.00 -2.62 -6.34
C SER A 66 -19.91 -1.52 -6.84
N GLU A 67 -20.73 -0.99 -5.96
CA GLU A 67 -21.58 0.19 -6.24
C GLU A 67 -21.07 1.39 -5.43
N PRO A 68 -20.99 2.58 -6.04
CA PRO A 68 -20.62 3.79 -5.31
C PRO A 68 -21.70 4.11 -4.26
N TYR A 69 -21.28 4.28 -3.02
CA TYR A 69 -22.18 4.58 -1.91
C TYR A 69 -22.20 6.09 -1.59
N LYS A 70 -21.02 6.68 -1.44
CA LYS A 70 -20.82 8.11 -1.12
C LYS A 70 -19.63 8.65 -1.90
N THR A 71 -19.59 9.97 -2.06
CA THR A 71 -18.43 10.69 -2.58
C THR A 71 -17.70 11.37 -1.42
N LEU A 72 -16.39 11.13 -1.31
CA LEU A 72 -15.51 11.77 -0.34
C LEU A 72 -14.52 12.67 -1.07
N SER A 73 -14.34 13.91 -0.59
CA SER A 73 -13.29 14.79 -1.10
C SER A 73 -11.94 14.36 -0.53
N VAL A 74 -11.04 13.89 -1.38
CA VAL A 74 -9.73 13.36 -0.94
C VAL A 74 -8.60 14.16 -1.56
N ARG A 75 -7.62 14.55 -0.72
CA ARG A 75 -6.34 15.10 -1.16
C ARG A 75 -5.22 14.12 -0.88
N LEU A 76 -4.57 13.65 -1.93
CA LEU A 76 -3.35 12.84 -1.82
C LEU A 76 -2.13 13.77 -1.80
N VAL A 77 -1.28 13.64 -0.80
CA VAL A 77 -0.07 14.44 -0.63
C VAL A 77 1.15 13.54 -0.75
N GLN A 78 1.93 13.72 -1.83
CA GLN A 78 3.13 12.95 -2.12
C GLN A 78 4.37 13.83 -1.97
N GLY A 79 5.20 13.53 -0.95
CA GLY A 79 6.43 14.27 -0.67
C GLY A 79 7.55 14.02 -1.68
N GLY A 80 7.61 12.83 -2.30
CA GLY A 80 8.68 12.45 -3.22
C GLY A 80 10.06 12.48 -2.55
N ILE A 81 10.16 12.00 -1.31
CA ILE A 81 11.38 12.00 -0.51
C ILE A 81 12.13 10.70 -0.77
N ALA A 82 13.42 10.80 -1.07
CA ALA A 82 14.27 9.63 -1.29
C ALA A 82 14.41 8.80 0.02
N GLN A 83 14.52 7.48 -0.14
CA GLN A 83 14.52 6.57 1.00
C GLN A 83 15.73 6.79 1.94
N ASP A 84 16.90 7.05 1.38
CA ASP A 84 18.13 7.35 2.08
C ASP A 84 18.09 8.69 2.85
N GLU A 85 17.42 9.69 2.30
CA GLU A 85 17.20 10.97 2.97
C GLU A 85 16.26 10.84 4.17
N LYS A 86 15.18 10.05 4.03
CA LYS A 86 14.08 9.93 4.99
C LYS A 86 14.53 9.56 6.40
N PHE A 87 15.54 8.70 6.54
CA PHE A 87 16.02 8.18 7.83
C PHE A 87 17.21 8.96 8.39
N SER A 88 17.73 9.98 7.70
CA SER A 88 18.75 10.86 8.25
C SER A 88 18.12 11.91 9.17
N PRO A 89 18.83 12.40 10.22
CA PRO A 89 18.32 13.45 11.12
C PRO A 89 17.91 14.72 10.39
N MET A 90 18.71 15.16 9.42
CA MET A 90 18.44 16.34 8.62
C MET A 90 17.30 16.09 7.63
N GLY A 91 17.28 14.94 6.98
CA GLY A 91 16.24 14.55 6.03
C GLY A 91 14.87 14.39 6.69
N SER A 92 14.81 13.93 7.93
CA SER A 92 13.56 13.82 8.69
C SER A 92 12.93 15.20 8.93
N LEU A 93 13.74 16.22 9.25
CA LEU A 93 13.24 17.59 9.43
C LEU A 93 12.77 18.19 8.10
N THR A 94 13.58 18.04 7.06
CA THR A 94 13.25 18.50 5.70
C THR A 94 11.98 17.83 5.17
N SER A 95 11.82 16.53 5.44
CA SER A 95 10.62 15.76 5.10
C SER A 95 9.39 16.32 5.79
N PHE A 96 9.47 16.55 7.10
CA PHE A 96 8.39 17.14 7.88
C PHE A 96 7.96 18.50 7.33
N GLU A 97 8.91 19.42 7.11
CA GLU A 97 8.61 20.76 6.58
C GLU A 97 8.00 20.69 5.18
N ARG A 98 8.48 19.76 4.34
CA ARG A 98 7.93 19.54 3.02
C ARG A 98 6.47 19.08 3.06
N TYR A 99 6.13 18.12 3.92
CA TYR A 99 4.75 17.66 4.08
C TYR A 99 3.84 18.76 4.62
N VAL A 100 4.26 19.48 5.65
CA VAL A 100 3.51 20.63 6.20
C VAL A 100 3.26 21.67 5.10
N ARG A 101 4.27 22.01 4.31
CA ARG A 101 4.13 22.95 3.19
C ARG A 101 3.12 22.47 2.16
N LEU A 102 3.27 21.20 1.66
CA LEU A 102 2.39 20.63 0.65
C LEU A 102 0.93 20.55 1.13
N MET A 103 0.72 20.24 2.39
CA MET A 103 -0.63 20.22 2.97
C MET A 103 -1.25 21.62 3.02
N ASN A 104 -0.42 22.66 3.21
CA ASN A 104 -0.89 24.06 3.29
C ASN A 104 -0.98 24.78 1.93
N GLU A 105 -0.57 24.17 0.82
CA GLU A 105 -0.67 24.79 -0.52
C GLU A 105 -2.11 25.08 -0.94
N LYS A 106 -3.08 24.39 -0.37
CA LYS A 106 -4.51 24.62 -0.61
C LYS A 106 -5.28 24.47 0.70
N PRO A 107 -6.42 25.12 0.87
CA PRO A 107 -7.30 24.91 2.03
C PRO A 107 -7.65 23.43 2.20
N ALA A 108 -7.78 22.95 3.43
CA ALA A 108 -8.23 21.59 3.71
C ALA A 108 -9.63 21.35 3.09
N PRO A 109 -9.89 20.15 2.53
CA PRO A 109 -11.22 19.83 2.02
C PRO A 109 -12.22 19.79 3.19
N GLU A 110 -13.34 20.48 3.06
CA GLU A 110 -14.39 20.43 4.08
C GLU A 110 -15.02 19.03 4.12
N ASN A 111 -15.14 18.46 5.31
CA ASN A 111 -15.62 17.08 5.55
C ASN A 111 -14.90 16.06 4.65
N GLY A 112 -13.61 16.24 4.44
CA GLY A 112 -12.80 15.47 3.52
C GLY A 112 -11.64 14.75 4.20
N LEU A 113 -10.79 14.15 3.39
CA LEU A 113 -9.64 13.37 3.84
C LEU A 113 -8.35 13.88 3.19
N ILE A 114 -7.32 14.11 3.99
CA ILE A 114 -5.95 14.32 3.52
C ILE A 114 -5.19 13.02 3.78
N VAL A 115 -4.58 12.44 2.73
CA VAL A 115 -3.84 11.18 2.82
C VAL A 115 -2.37 11.42 2.49
N LEU A 116 -1.50 10.98 3.37
CA LEU A 116 -0.06 10.98 3.17
C LEU A 116 0.49 9.55 3.09
N PRO A 117 1.73 9.37 2.60
CA PRO A 117 2.35 8.06 2.46
C PRO A 117 2.62 7.33 3.78
N GLU A 118 3.07 6.08 3.63
CA GLU A 118 3.61 5.26 4.71
C GLU A 118 4.86 5.90 5.33
N THR A 119 4.95 5.84 6.65
CA THR A 119 6.11 6.27 7.45
C THR A 119 6.52 7.73 7.19
N ILE A 120 5.70 8.66 7.62
CA ILE A 120 6.02 10.10 7.55
C ILE A 120 7.14 10.46 8.53
N PHE A 121 7.11 9.87 9.72
CA PHE A 121 8.12 10.06 10.77
C PHE A 121 8.95 8.77 10.93
N PRO A 122 10.29 8.87 10.98
CA PRO A 122 11.18 7.72 11.17
C PRO A 122 11.25 7.25 12.64
N ILE A 123 10.51 7.91 13.53
CA ILE A 123 10.40 7.59 14.96
C ILE A 123 8.94 7.30 15.33
N PRO A 124 8.70 6.58 16.43
CA PRO A 124 7.34 6.34 16.92
C PRO A 124 6.60 7.64 17.20
N LEU A 125 5.31 7.68 16.85
CA LEU A 125 4.48 8.88 16.99
C LEU A 125 4.42 9.36 18.44
N GLN A 126 4.49 8.45 19.43
CA GLN A 126 4.50 8.80 20.85
C GLN A 126 5.78 9.54 21.29
N GLN A 127 6.86 9.50 20.49
CA GLN A 127 8.12 10.21 20.77
C GLN A 127 8.17 11.60 20.09
N LEU A 128 7.18 11.95 19.31
CA LEU A 128 7.11 13.27 18.71
C LEU A 128 6.85 14.32 19.78
N LYS A 129 7.58 15.45 19.68
CA LYS A 129 7.32 16.60 20.55
C LYS A 129 5.92 17.14 20.29
N PRO A 130 5.19 17.56 21.33
CA PRO A 130 3.82 18.07 21.18
C PRO A 130 3.69 19.23 20.18
N GLU A 131 4.71 20.09 20.08
CA GLU A 131 4.71 21.23 19.16
C GLU A 131 4.80 20.74 17.69
N ILE A 132 5.58 19.68 17.43
CA ILE A 132 5.70 19.07 16.08
C ILE A 132 4.38 18.41 15.72
N TRP A 133 3.82 17.64 16.64
CA TRP A 133 2.52 16.99 16.46
C TRP A 133 1.44 18.02 16.14
N LYS A 134 1.31 19.05 16.96
CA LYS A 134 0.34 20.12 16.77
C LYS A 134 0.53 20.84 15.42
N LYS A 135 1.76 21.24 15.08
CA LYS A 135 2.07 21.86 13.79
C LYS A 135 1.68 20.98 12.59
N PHE A 136 1.86 19.66 12.71
CA PHE A 136 1.56 18.72 11.65
C PHE A 136 0.06 18.48 11.48
N THR A 137 -0.67 18.31 12.56
CA THR A 137 -2.10 17.98 12.55
C THR A 137 -3.00 19.19 12.37
N HIS A 138 -2.53 20.38 12.78
CA HIS A 138 -3.29 21.64 12.66
C HIS A 138 -3.57 22.06 11.21
N VAL A 139 -2.85 21.49 10.23
CA VAL A 139 -3.05 21.80 8.80
C VAL A 139 -4.44 21.41 8.29
N THR A 140 -5.17 20.58 9.00
CA THR A 140 -6.56 20.23 8.68
C THR A 140 -7.56 21.30 9.12
N ASP A 141 -7.15 22.20 10.03
CA ASP A 141 -7.97 23.25 10.63
C ASP A 141 -9.32 22.72 11.19
N GLY A 142 -9.33 21.45 11.61
CA GLY A 142 -10.53 20.75 12.07
C GLY A 142 -11.58 20.44 11.00
N LYS A 143 -11.30 20.74 9.73
CA LYS A 143 -12.26 20.59 8.61
C LYS A 143 -12.13 19.25 7.88
N ALA A 144 -10.99 18.62 7.98
CA ALA A 144 -10.69 17.34 7.32
C ALA A 144 -10.07 16.35 8.29
N ALA A 145 -10.28 15.07 8.05
CA ALA A 145 -9.49 14.01 8.66
C ALA A 145 -8.10 13.91 7.98
N LEU A 146 -7.09 13.54 8.74
CA LEU A 146 -5.72 13.33 8.25
C LEU A 146 -5.34 11.86 8.43
N MET A 147 -5.03 11.17 7.33
CA MET A 147 -4.59 9.78 7.34
C MET A 147 -3.13 9.68 6.90
N PHE A 148 -2.31 8.98 7.66
CA PHE A 148 -0.92 8.70 7.30
C PHE A 148 -0.37 7.45 8.00
N GLY A 149 0.74 6.91 7.47
CA GLY A 149 1.47 5.81 8.08
C GLY A 149 2.55 6.29 9.05
N GLY A 150 2.70 5.56 10.15
CA GLY A 150 3.72 5.84 11.15
C GLY A 150 3.98 4.63 12.05
N PHE A 151 5.01 4.74 12.89
CA PHE A 151 5.28 3.72 13.89
C PHE A 151 4.55 4.04 15.19
N LEU A 152 3.86 3.05 15.74
CA LEU A 152 3.31 3.08 17.09
C LEU A 152 4.05 2.09 17.97
N ARG A 153 4.38 2.50 19.21
CA ARG A 153 4.92 1.61 20.22
C ARG A 153 3.77 0.98 21.00
N GLY A 154 3.70 -0.35 20.98
CA GLY A 154 2.86 -1.16 21.86
C GLY A 154 3.66 -1.74 23.03
N GLU A 155 3.01 -2.55 23.85
CA GLU A 155 3.64 -3.21 24.99
C GLU A 155 4.70 -4.24 24.55
N ASP A 156 4.45 -4.93 23.45
CA ASP A 156 5.26 -6.02 22.89
C ASP A 156 6.21 -5.58 21.77
N GLY A 157 6.21 -4.30 21.37
CA GLY A 157 7.12 -3.79 20.34
C GLY A 157 6.54 -2.68 19.46
N TYR A 158 7.21 -2.43 18.36
CA TYR A 158 6.80 -1.40 17.40
C TYR A 158 5.89 -1.99 16.31
N ARG A 159 4.96 -1.18 15.83
CA ARG A 159 4.00 -1.53 14.78
C ARG A 159 4.01 -0.51 13.66
N ASN A 160 4.00 -0.97 12.44
CA ASN A 160 3.73 -0.13 11.28
C ASN A 160 2.21 0.04 11.15
N THR A 161 1.73 1.27 11.28
CA THR A 161 0.31 1.55 11.50
C THR A 161 -0.14 2.74 10.66
N ALA A 162 -1.24 2.59 9.95
CA ALA A 162 -1.99 3.72 9.43
C ALA A 162 -2.83 4.33 10.56
N VAL A 163 -2.79 5.65 10.70
CA VAL A 163 -3.56 6.39 11.71
C VAL A 163 -4.50 7.38 11.05
N LEU A 164 -5.69 7.52 11.59
CA LEU A 164 -6.63 8.57 11.27
C LEU A 164 -6.63 9.59 12.41
N VAL A 165 -6.40 10.84 12.07
CA VAL A 165 -6.31 11.95 13.02
C VAL A 165 -7.43 12.94 12.74
N GLU A 166 -8.18 13.27 13.76
CA GLU A 166 -9.20 14.34 13.76
C GLU A 166 -8.98 15.21 14.98
N HIS A 167 -9.14 16.51 14.83
CA HIS A 167 -8.97 17.48 15.93
C HIS A 167 -7.68 17.25 16.74
N GLU A 168 -6.56 17.02 16.03
CA GLU A 168 -5.24 16.78 16.62
C GLU A 168 -5.11 15.47 17.42
N LYS A 169 -6.11 14.57 17.38
CA LYS A 169 -6.11 13.27 18.08
C LYS A 169 -6.17 12.11 17.11
N ILE A 170 -5.43 11.06 17.41
CA ILE A 170 -5.60 9.78 16.71
C ILE A 170 -6.94 9.18 17.15
N VAL A 171 -7.90 9.10 16.23
CA VAL A 171 -9.26 8.56 16.49
C VAL A 171 -9.37 7.11 16.07
N GLN A 172 -8.64 6.70 15.03
CA GLN A 172 -8.63 5.32 14.56
C GLN A 172 -7.22 4.94 14.12
N SER A 173 -6.92 3.65 14.17
CA SER A 173 -5.64 3.10 13.72
C SER A 173 -5.80 1.70 13.13
N TYR A 174 -4.98 1.38 12.14
CA TYR A 174 -4.91 0.06 11.51
C TYR A 174 -3.44 -0.36 11.43
N THR A 175 -3.08 -1.42 12.12
CA THR A 175 -1.73 -1.98 12.11
C THR A 175 -1.54 -2.93 10.94
N LYS A 176 -0.43 -2.79 10.24
CA LYS A 176 -0.07 -3.62 9.09
C LYS A 176 -0.08 -5.11 9.47
N LYS A 177 -0.89 -5.89 8.74
CA LYS A 177 -1.05 -7.33 9.00
C LYS A 177 0.00 -8.16 8.28
N HIS A 178 0.27 -7.85 7.02
CA HIS A 178 1.23 -8.57 6.19
C HIS A 178 2.56 -7.82 6.16
N LEU A 179 3.46 -8.22 7.04
CA LEU A 179 4.79 -7.63 7.16
C LEU A 179 5.69 -8.09 6.02
N VAL A 180 6.63 -7.22 5.62
CA VAL A 180 7.59 -7.50 4.55
C VAL A 180 8.73 -8.36 5.11
N PRO A 181 8.94 -9.59 4.57
CA PRO A 181 10.07 -10.42 4.97
C PRO A 181 11.40 -9.68 4.72
N PHE A 182 12.33 -9.81 5.66
CA PHE A 182 13.65 -9.16 5.64
C PHE A 182 13.65 -7.63 5.62
N GLY A 183 12.48 -7.01 5.70
CA GLY A 183 12.33 -5.55 5.83
C GLY A 183 11.69 -5.15 7.15
N GLU A 184 10.68 -5.89 7.57
CA GLU A 184 9.89 -5.59 8.77
C GLU A 184 9.92 -6.74 9.80
N TYR A 185 10.31 -7.94 9.39
CA TYR A 185 10.55 -9.08 10.28
C TYR A 185 11.55 -10.05 9.65
N VAL A 186 12.18 -10.87 10.48
CA VAL A 186 13.05 -11.96 10.04
C VAL A 186 12.26 -13.26 10.02
N PRO A 187 12.09 -13.93 8.86
CA PRO A 187 11.40 -15.20 8.78
C PRO A 187 12.06 -16.27 9.66
N ALA A 188 11.24 -17.20 10.20
CA ALA A 188 11.73 -18.29 11.01
C ALA A 188 12.81 -19.09 10.28
N GLY A 189 13.91 -19.40 10.99
CA GLY A 189 15.07 -20.11 10.44
C GLY A 189 16.10 -19.25 9.73
N PHE A 190 15.87 -17.96 9.51
CA PHE A 190 16.84 -17.06 8.86
C PHE A 190 17.54 -16.10 9.82
N ARG A 191 17.22 -16.11 11.11
CA ARG A 191 17.83 -15.20 12.12
C ARG A 191 19.36 -15.31 12.13
N TRP A 192 19.90 -16.52 12.10
CA TRP A 192 21.35 -16.77 12.05
C TRP A 192 22.04 -16.08 10.87
N PHE A 193 21.38 -16.00 9.73
CA PHE A 193 21.91 -15.35 8.52
C PHE A 193 21.97 -13.83 8.68
N ILE A 194 20.93 -13.23 9.26
CA ILE A 194 20.86 -11.79 9.54
C ILE A 194 21.91 -11.41 10.60
N ASP A 195 22.04 -12.22 11.65
CA ASP A 195 23.02 -12.02 12.72
C ASP A 195 24.45 -12.14 12.16
N MET A 196 24.70 -13.10 11.28
CA MET A 196 26.00 -13.27 10.60
C MET A 196 26.37 -12.04 9.76
N LEU A 197 25.40 -11.44 9.08
CA LEU A 197 25.59 -10.24 8.25
C LEU A 197 25.58 -8.94 9.06
N GLN A 198 25.33 -8.99 10.35
CA GLN A 198 25.24 -7.82 11.26
C GLN A 198 24.26 -6.75 10.74
N ILE A 199 23.16 -7.16 10.11
CA ILE A 199 22.13 -6.26 9.63
C ILE A 199 21.27 -5.85 10.83
N PRO A 200 21.19 -4.54 11.17
CA PRO A 200 20.36 -4.07 12.27
C PRO A 200 18.88 -4.13 11.86
N MET A 201 18.25 -5.28 12.08
CA MET A 201 16.82 -5.47 11.85
C MET A 201 16.09 -5.65 13.16
N GLY A 202 15.09 -4.81 13.39
CA GLY A 202 14.09 -5.00 14.43
C GLY A 202 12.84 -5.65 13.85
N ASP A 203 12.27 -6.64 14.57
CA ASP A 203 10.99 -7.20 14.16
C ASP A 203 9.86 -6.24 14.54
N LEU A 204 9.04 -5.88 13.56
CA LEU A 204 7.78 -5.19 13.82
C LEU A 204 6.70 -6.20 14.25
N MET A 205 5.78 -5.75 15.08
CA MET A 205 4.66 -6.57 15.52
C MET A 205 3.52 -6.50 14.49
N GLN A 206 2.99 -7.68 14.17
CA GLN A 206 1.90 -7.85 13.22
C GLN A 206 0.57 -7.39 13.81
N GLY A 207 -0.28 -6.78 13.00
CA GLY A 207 -1.65 -6.42 13.36
C GLY A 207 -2.57 -7.64 13.47
N SER A 208 -3.62 -7.53 14.28
CA SER A 208 -4.64 -8.57 14.40
C SER A 208 -5.41 -8.79 13.09
N ALA A 209 -6.10 -9.93 12.98
CA ALA A 209 -6.93 -10.23 11.81
C ALA A 209 -8.23 -9.41 11.79
N ASP A 210 -8.74 -9.06 12.98
CA ASP A 210 -10.08 -8.49 13.18
C ASP A 210 -10.04 -6.96 13.40
N GLN A 211 -9.22 -6.27 12.62
CA GLN A 211 -9.17 -4.80 12.69
C GLN A 211 -10.34 -4.20 11.90
N LYS A 212 -10.97 -3.17 12.47
CA LYS A 212 -12.04 -2.43 11.80
C LYS A 212 -11.49 -1.60 10.62
N THR A 213 -12.32 -1.39 9.63
CA THR A 213 -12.08 -0.41 8.57
C THR A 213 -12.17 1.00 9.13
N PHE A 214 -11.51 1.96 8.49
CA PHE A 214 -11.65 3.37 8.83
C PHE A 214 -13.05 3.87 8.50
N GLU A 215 -13.63 4.60 9.44
CA GLU A 215 -14.89 5.31 9.28
C GLU A 215 -14.58 6.82 9.26
N ILE A 216 -15.09 7.51 8.26
CA ILE A 216 -14.91 8.96 8.05
C ILE A 216 -16.31 9.55 7.92
N ASP A 217 -16.66 10.43 8.82
CA ASP A 217 -17.99 11.08 8.91
C ASP A 217 -18.15 12.24 7.89
#